data_0474cbea2327651ff589f08edbd3222d
#
_entry.id   0474cbea2327651ff589f08edbd3222d
#
_cell.length_a   1.000
_cell.length_b   1.000
_cell.length_c   1.000
_cell.angle_alpha   90.00
_cell.angle_beta   90.00
_cell.angle_gamma   90.00
#
_symmetry.space_group_name_H-M   'P 1'
#
loop_
_entity.id
_entity.type
_entity.pdbx_description
1 polymer ?
#
loop_
_entity_poly.entity_id
_entity_poly.type
_entity_poly.pdbx_seq_one_letter_code
_entity_poly.pdbx_strand_id
1 'polypeptide(L)'
;MKRLIVSFILLVMVSIGAMASSPTDSVSRGNVNVVIGGQENEADVERAFKDNVPRDKSVAGMPHFAIVGKNKRFYLGIGANFKASGSFDFGDDMPSSIDFVPSAITPSPPGNGAQTRFSAQASSIYLNFIAMPDNPNKTGLFFAGYFRGENYGFKMQHFYIKYRGLKFGYTHSAFTDNDAVPFTIDEQGASGQVSFKTVNLMWTQPLGKGFSATLGLDAPSIDMAGDSATFVSVNQRVPAIPLWVQYSNDVAHVRLSGMMRVLQYRDMIAQCNRNLMGWGAQLTASCRPLPRLSIYAGAVYGQGIGNYVQDSSGWQLDVIGDSDDLSQAYALPIWSCHAGLEWDISEKLQANLLYSRVNCLYDNRMSVSDATYRSGQYATANLLYKVTNFVKLGVEYNWGSRQSYGRQIDHANRVQCLFSVEI
;
A
#
# COMPACT_ATOMS: atom_id res chain seq x y z
N MET A 1 6.13 23.63 15.51
CA MET A 1 5.87 22.72 14.40
C MET A 1 6.43 23.19 13.03
N LYS A 2 6.15 24.39 12.53
CA LYS A 2 6.67 24.86 11.21
C LYS A 2 8.22 24.81 11.08
N ARG A 3 8.97 25.09 12.14
CA ARG A 3 10.45 25.06 12.10
C ARG A 3 11.04 23.64 12.10
N LEU A 4 10.36 22.64 12.69
CA LEU A 4 10.81 21.23 12.68
C LEU A 4 10.65 20.57 11.32
N ILE A 5 9.56 20.87 10.61
CA ILE A 5 9.30 20.32 9.27
C ILE A 5 10.30 20.87 8.25
N VAL A 6 10.58 22.18 8.30
CA VAL A 6 11.57 22.83 7.42
C VAL A 6 12.98 22.30 7.69
N SER A 7 13.34 22.07 8.97
CA SER A 7 14.65 21.51 9.35
C SER A 7 14.80 20.04 8.88
N PHE A 8 13.75 19.24 8.92
CA PHE A 8 13.77 17.85 8.44
C PHE A 8 13.92 17.79 6.91
N ILE A 9 13.21 18.65 6.18
CA ILE A 9 13.32 18.77 4.71
C ILE A 9 14.72 19.26 4.31
N LEU A 10 15.30 20.23 5.02
CA LEU A 10 16.65 20.70 4.77
C LEU A 10 17.72 19.64 5.09
N LEU A 11 17.54 18.85 6.15
CA LEU A 11 18.46 17.77 6.53
C LEU A 11 18.48 16.65 5.46
N VAL A 12 17.33 16.32 4.90
CA VAL A 12 17.22 15.34 3.80
C VAL A 12 17.86 15.88 2.52
N MET A 13 17.72 17.18 2.20
CA MET A 13 18.33 17.78 1.00
C MET A 13 19.84 17.98 1.12
N VAL A 14 20.37 18.25 2.29
CA VAL A 14 21.83 18.45 2.50
C VAL A 14 22.59 17.11 2.48
N SER A 15 21.96 15.99 2.91
CA SER A 15 22.57 14.66 2.84
C SER A 15 22.66 14.08 1.41
N ILE A 16 21.86 14.58 0.46
CA ILE A 16 21.85 14.14 -0.95
C ILE A 16 23.05 14.64 -1.74
N GLY A 17 23.70 15.73 -1.29
CA GLY A 17 24.83 16.35 -2.02
C GLY A 17 26.23 15.81 -1.72
N ALA A 18 26.42 14.93 -0.75
CA ALA A 18 27.74 14.63 -0.20
C ALA A 18 28.28 13.20 -0.44
N MET A 19 27.55 12.28 -1.08
CA MET A 19 28.03 10.92 -1.28
C MET A 19 27.88 10.43 -2.75
N ALA A 20 28.77 10.87 -3.59
CA ALA A 20 29.06 10.20 -4.86
C ALA A 20 30.14 9.15 -4.57
N SER A 21 29.77 7.94 -4.16
CA SER A 21 30.63 6.76 -4.19
C SER A 21 29.97 5.67 -5.05
N SER A 22 30.77 5.05 -5.88
CA SER A 22 30.44 4.09 -6.92
C SER A 22 29.46 3.00 -6.49
N PRO A 23 28.52 2.58 -7.36
CA PRO A 23 27.55 1.56 -7.04
C PRO A 23 28.19 0.19 -7.04
N THR A 24 28.19 -0.49 -5.92
CA THR A 24 28.27 -1.95 -5.87
C THR A 24 26.85 -2.50 -5.83
N ASP A 25 26.49 -3.18 -6.91
CA ASP A 25 25.23 -3.90 -7.07
C ASP A 25 24.93 -4.80 -5.87
N SER A 26 23.96 -4.40 -5.04
CA SER A 26 23.25 -5.30 -4.14
C SER A 26 21.75 -5.24 -4.39
N VAL A 27 21.37 -5.37 -5.66
CA VAL A 27 20.00 -5.73 -6.04
C VAL A 27 19.82 -7.19 -5.66
N SER A 28 18.80 -7.49 -4.85
CA SER A 28 18.34 -8.86 -4.63
C SER A 28 18.22 -9.53 -6.01
N ARG A 29 19.13 -10.44 -6.33
CA ARG A 29 19.09 -11.22 -7.56
C ARG A 29 17.92 -12.17 -7.47
N GLY A 30 16.78 -11.76 -8.00
CA GLY A 30 15.73 -12.68 -8.40
C GLY A 30 16.19 -13.37 -9.66
N ASN A 31 16.80 -14.53 -9.54
CA ASN A 31 17.22 -15.29 -10.70
C ASN A 31 16.01 -15.93 -11.35
N VAL A 32 15.77 -15.62 -12.62
CA VAL A 32 14.89 -16.44 -13.48
C VAL A 32 15.63 -17.76 -13.70
N ASN A 33 15.25 -18.82 -12.99
CA ASN A 33 16.03 -20.07 -12.96
C ASN A 33 15.76 -21.02 -14.11
N VAL A 34 14.69 -20.80 -14.90
CA VAL A 34 14.34 -21.65 -16.04
C VAL A 34 13.85 -20.80 -17.20
N VAL A 35 14.62 -20.71 -18.27
CA VAL A 35 14.20 -20.12 -19.55
C VAL A 35 13.95 -21.25 -20.53
N ILE A 36 12.69 -21.42 -20.96
CA ILE A 36 12.31 -22.41 -21.98
C ILE A 36 12.15 -21.70 -23.31
N GLY A 37 12.94 -22.10 -24.32
CA GLY A 37 12.69 -21.74 -25.72
C GLY A 37 13.62 -20.73 -26.38
N GLY A 38 14.76 -20.34 -25.78
CA GLY A 38 15.70 -19.41 -26.44
C GLY A 38 17.13 -19.47 -25.92
N GLN A 39 18.07 -18.97 -26.73
CA GLN A 39 19.46 -18.64 -26.33
C GLN A 39 19.49 -17.20 -25.77
N GLU A 40 18.61 -16.89 -24.80
CA GLU A 40 18.48 -15.54 -24.27
C GLU A 40 19.44 -15.33 -23.10
N ASN A 41 19.97 -14.10 -22.99
CA ASN A 41 20.66 -13.65 -21.80
C ASN A 41 19.62 -13.48 -20.69
N GLU A 42 19.78 -14.21 -19.59
CA GLU A 42 18.93 -14.18 -18.40
C GLU A 42 18.68 -12.73 -17.89
N ALA A 43 19.70 -11.88 -17.96
CA ALA A 43 19.61 -10.49 -17.55
C ALA A 43 18.65 -9.64 -18.40
N ASP A 44 18.48 -9.93 -19.70
CA ASP A 44 17.56 -9.20 -20.57
C ASP A 44 16.12 -9.61 -20.30
N VAL A 45 15.88 -10.90 -20.03
CA VAL A 45 14.57 -11.43 -19.63
C VAL A 45 14.16 -10.84 -18.28
N GLU A 46 15.07 -10.82 -17.30
CA GLU A 46 14.83 -10.22 -16.00
C GLU A 46 14.49 -8.73 -16.08
N ARG A 47 15.27 -7.96 -16.84
CA ARG A 47 15.00 -6.52 -17.06
C ARG A 47 13.62 -6.30 -17.68
N ALA A 48 13.24 -7.12 -18.65
CA ALA A 48 11.94 -7.00 -19.30
C ALA A 48 10.77 -7.19 -18.33
N PHE A 49 10.88 -8.17 -17.41
CA PHE A 49 9.85 -8.43 -16.41
C PHE A 49 9.82 -7.37 -15.30
N LYS A 50 10.97 -6.93 -14.81
CA LYS A 50 11.11 -5.94 -13.72
C LYS A 50 10.30 -4.67 -13.97
N ASP A 51 10.30 -4.17 -15.20
CA ASP A 51 9.56 -2.97 -15.59
C ASP A 51 8.03 -3.15 -15.55
N ASN A 52 7.54 -4.40 -15.56
CA ASN A 52 6.12 -4.71 -15.63
C ASN A 52 5.54 -5.20 -14.32
N VAL A 53 6.33 -5.64 -13.35
CA VAL A 53 5.87 -6.05 -12.02
C VAL A 53 5.38 -4.82 -11.23
N PRO A 54 4.25 -4.91 -10.51
CA PRO A 54 3.81 -3.83 -9.63
C PRO A 54 4.77 -3.70 -8.45
N ARG A 55 5.01 -2.48 -8.00
CA ARG A 55 5.75 -2.21 -6.77
C ARG A 55 4.84 -2.46 -5.57
N ASP A 56 4.58 -3.72 -5.31
CA ASP A 56 3.73 -4.19 -4.22
C ASP A 56 4.45 -5.35 -3.53
N LYS A 57 4.84 -5.17 -2.27
CA LYS A 57 5.60 -6.15 -1.50
C LYS A 57 4.79 -7.42 -1.18
N SER A 58 3.47 -7.38 -1.34
CA SER A 58 2.61 -8.56 -1.19
C SER A 58 2.62 -9.47 -2.42
N VAL A 59 3.04 -8.97 -3.58
CA VAL A 59 3.25 -9.77 -4.78
C VAL A 59 4.67 -10.34 -4.73
N ALA A 60 4.82 -11.63 -5.01
CA ALA A 60 6.15 -12.24 -5.17
C ALA A 60 6.96 -11.48 -6.23
N GLY A 61 8.26 -11.51 -6.06
CA GLY A 61 9.20 -10.78 -6.89
C GLY A 61 9.22 -11.17 -8.36
N MET A 62 10.39 -11.43 -8.90
CA MET A 62 10.57 -11.83 -10.30
C MET A 62 10.13 -13.28 -10.53
N PRO A 63 9.52 -13.61 -11.68
CA PRO A 63 9.14 -14.99 -11.99
C PRO A 63 10.39 -15.88 -12.10
N HIS A 64 10.35 -17.03 -11.45
CA HIS A 64 11.42 -18.03 -11.57
C HIS A 64 11.27 -18.88 -12.83
N PHE A 65 10.07 -18.94 -13.42
CA PHE A 65 9.80 -19.61 -14.68
C PHE A 65 9.47 -18.60 -15.77
N ALA A 66 10.25 -18.64 -16.85
CA ALA A 66 10.03 -17.80 -18.01
C ALA A 66 9.97 -18.64 -19.30
N ILE A 67 8.95 -18.39 -20.10
CA ILE A 67 8.83 -18.93 -21.46
C ILE A 67 9.15 -17.80 -22.43
N VAL A 68 10.18 -18.00 -23.26
CA VAL A 68 10.58 -17.06 -24.29
C VAL A 68 10.07 -17.54 -25.65
N GLY A 69 9.26 -16.71 -26.29
CA GLY A 69 8.71 -17.02 -27.59
C GLY A 69 9.76 -16.96 -28.70
N LYS A 70 9.54 -17.71 -29.77
CA LYS A 70 10.41 -17.73 -30.95
C LYS A 70 10.63 -16.30 -31.48
N ASN A 71 11.87 -15.96 -31.78
CA ASN A 71 12.29 -14.63 -32.26
C ASN A 71 12.04 -13.49 -31.25
N LYS A 72 12.08 -13.76 -29.96
CA LYS A 72 11.90 -12.76 -28.88
C LYS A 72 10.62 -11.93 -28.97
N ARG A 73 9.57 -12.47 -29.59
CA ARG A 73 8.32 -11.71 -29.77
C ARG A 73 7.50 -11.55 -28.50
N PHE A 74 7.64 -12.49 -27.56
CA PHE A 74 6.98 -12.42 -26.27
C PHE A 74 7.75 -13.15 -25.19
N TYR A 75 7.59 -12.70 -23.94
CA TYR A 75 8.02 -13.37 -22.72
C TYR A 75 6.80 -13.62 -21.85
N LEU A 76 6.71 -14.80 -21.24
CA LEU A 76 5.69 -15.15 -20.27
C LEU A 76 6.40 -15.63 -19.00
N GLY A 77 6.24 -14.88 -17.93
CA GLY A 77 6.70 -15.25 -16.59
C GLY A 77 5.54 -15.77 -15.76
N ILE A 78 5.78 -16.84 -15.02
CA ILE A 78 4.85 -17.43 -14.07
C ILE A 78 5.56 -17.47 -12.72
N GLY A 79 4.89 -17.04 -11.67
CA GLY A 79 5.44 -17.14 -10.33
C GLY A 79 4.35 -17.32 -9.28
N ALA A 80 4.76 -17.82 -8.13
CA ALA A 80 3.91 -18.01 -6.98
C ALA A 80 4.68 -17.70 -5.69
N ASN A 81 3.96 -17.25 -4.67
CA ASN A 81 4.47 -17.15 -3.31
C ASN A 81 3.52 -17.92 -2.39
N PHE A 82 3.98 -19.05 -1.91
CA PHE A 82 3.24 -19.85 -0.92
C PHE A 82 3.64 -19.37 0.46
N LYS A 83 2.66 -18.82 1.20
CA LYS A 83 2.84 -18.28 2.54
C LYS A 83 1.97 -19.04 3.52
N ALA A 84 2.58 -19.57 4.58
CA ALA A 84 1.89 -20.07 5.76
C ALA A 84 2.28 -19.20 6.95
N SER A 85 1.31 -18.75 7.71
CA SER A 85 1.52 -17.93 8.90
C SER A 85 0.81 -18.55 10.12
N GLY A 86 1.43 -18.40 11.27
CA GLY A 86 0.83 -18.68 12.57
C GLY A 86 0.88 -17.40 13.40
N SER A 87 -0.22 -17.01 14.02
CA SER A 87 -0.30 -15.83 14.88
C SER A 87 -0.83 -16.20 16.27
N PHE A 88 -0.30 -15.50 17.28
CA PHE A 88 -0.79 -15.48 18.65
C PHE A 88 -1.13 -14.05 19.03
N ASP A 89 -2.44 -13.79 19.18
CA ASP A 89 -2.99 -12.50 19.57
C ASP A 89 -3.25 -12.44 21.07
N PHE A 90 -3.02 -11.28 21.69
CA PHE A 90 -3.31 -11.03 23.10
C PHE A 90 -3.61 -9.56 23.38
N GLY A 91 -4.41 -9.31 24.41
CA GLY A 91 -5.02 -8.00 24.66
C GLY A 91 -6.44 -7.96 24.12
N ASP A 92 -6.81 -6.86 23.49
CA ASP A 92 -8.11 -6.71 22.83
C ASP A 92 -8.21 -7.52 21.54
N ASP A 93 -9.43 -7.74 21.05
CA ASP A 93 -9.70 -8.63 19.92
C ASP A 93 -9.25 -8.04 18.59
N MET A 94 -8.67 -8.90 17.75
CA MET A 94 -8.24 -8.61 16.38
C MET A 94 -8.89 -9.60 15.42
N PRO A 95 -9.82 -9.17 14.55
CA PRO A 95 -10.66 -10.11 13.77
C PRO A 95 -9.89 -10.86 12.67
N SER A 96 -8.88 -10.26 12.03
CA SER A 96 -8.15 -10.90 10.93
C SER A 96 -6.95 -11.71 11.42
N SER A 97 -6.73 -12.89 10.84
CA SER A 97 -5.57 -13.76 11.13
C SER A 97 -4.29 -13.38 10.40
N ILE A 98 -4.40 -12.58 9.35
CA ILE A 98 -3.28 -12.21 8.46
C ILE A 98 -3.01 -10.70 8.43
N ASP A 99 -4.03 -9.89 8.72
CA ASP A 99 -3.93 -8.43 8.79
C ASP A 99 -3.98 -7.98 10.24
N PHE A 100 -3.09 -7.07 10.60
CA PHE A 100 -3.16 -6.37 11.88
C PHE A 100 -3.68 -4.96 11.64
N VAL A 101 -4.97 -4.75 11.93
CA VAL A 101 -5.72 -3.53 11.58
C VAL A 101 -6.09 -2.75 12.84
N PRO A 102 -5.38 -1.68 13.21
CA PRO A 102 -5.68 -0.92 14.43
C PRO A 102 -7.13 -0.45 14.55
N SER A 103 -7.71 0.02 13.45
CA SER A 103 -9.11 0.48 13.45
C SER A 103 -10.13 -0.62 13.74
N ALA A 104 -9.77 -1.88 13.54
CA ALA A 104 -10.62 -3.04 13.79
C ALA A 104 -10.46 -3.63 15.20
N ILE A 105 -9.58 -3.08 16.03
CA ILE A 105 -9.42 -3.52 17.42
C ILE A 105 -10.72 -3.22 18.19
N THR A 106 -11.24 -4.24 18.89
CA THR A 106 -12.44 -4.14 19.71
C THR A 106 -12.19 -4.74 21.09
N PRO A 107 -12.87 -4.28 22.14
CA PRO A 107 -12.73 -4.85 23.48
C PRO A 107 -12.95 -6.36 23.46
N SER A 108 -12.04 -7.12 24.03
CA SER A 108 -12.21 -8.56 24.18
C SER A 108 -13.31 -8.88 25.19
N PRO A 109 -14.23 -9.82 24.88
CA PRO A 109 -15.13 -10.37 25.87
C PRO A 109 -14.35 -11.00 27.03
N PRO A 110 -14.87 -10.99 28.27
CA PRO A 110 -14.24 -11.63 29.41
C PRO A 110 -13.90 -13.09 29.12
N GLY A 111 -12.65 -13.49 29.33
CA GLY A 111 -12.13 -14.84 29.08
C GLY A 111 -11.53 -15.07 27.69
N ASN A 112 -11.64 -14.13 26.76
CA ASN A 112 -11.14 -14.25 25.37
C ASN A 112 -9.85 -13.41 25.11
N GLY A 113 -9.04 -13.15 26.10
CA GLY A 113 -7.86 -12.28 26.00
C GLY A 113 -6.69 -12.82 25.16
N ALA A 114 -6.77 -14.05 24.62
CA ALA A 114 -5.69 -14.60 23.78
C ALA A 114 -6.24 -15.61 22.77
N GLN A 115 -5.67 -15.61 21.55
CA GLN A 115 -6.08 -16.47 20.47
C GLN A 115 -4.91 -16.90 19.59
N THR A 116 -4.84 -18.20 19.23
CA THR A 116 -3.88 -18.72 18.23
C THR A 116 -4.62 -19.01 16.93
N ARG A 117 -4.04 -18.58 15.82
CA ARG A 117 -4.60 -18.79 14.48
C ARG A 117 -3.51 -19.21 13.49
N PHE A 118 -3.91 -19.97 12.47
CA PHE A 118 -3.05 -20.33 11.34
C PHE A 118 -3.74 -19.97 10.03
N SER A 119 -2.96 -19.51 9.05
CA SER A 119 -3.51 -19.12 7.75
C SER A 119 -2.49 -19.35 6.63
N ALA A 120 -3.01 -19.70 5.45
CA ALA A 120 -2.27 -19.71 4.19
C ALA A 120 -2.87 -18.74 3.15
N GLN A 121 -3.81 -17.88 3.56
CA GLN A 121 -4.57 -16.99 2.68
C GLN A 121 -3.68 -15.93 1.98
N ALA A 122 -2.51 -15.63 2.53
CA ALA A 122 -1.54 -14.70 1.94
C ALA A 122 -0.76 -15.28 0.76
N SER A 123 -0.96 -16.57 0.45
CA SER A 123 -0.39 -17.18 -0.74
C SER A 123 -0.91 -16.52 -2.01
N SER A 124 -0.04 -16.30 -2.99
CA SER A 124 -0.37 -15.60 -4.23
C SER A 124 0.23 -16.29 -5.45
N ILE A 125 -0.41 -16.10 -6.59
CA ILE A 125 0.10 -16.49 -7.90
C ILE A 125 0.04 -15.29 -8.84
N TYR A 126 0.96 -15.24 -9.82
CA TYR A 126 0.95 -14.18 -10.81
C TYR A 126 1.45 -14.64 -12.18
N LEU A 127 1.01 -13.91 -13.20
CA LEU A 127 1.43 -14.05 -14.59
C LEU A 127 1.94 -12.68 -15.07
N ASN A 128 3.09 -12.69 -15.71
CA ASN A 128 3.69 -11.50 -16.30
C ASN A 128 3.96 -11.78 -17.79
N PHE A 129 3.19 -11.16 -18.65
CA PHE A 129 3.33 -11.31 -20.10
C PHE A 129 3.86 -10.02 -20.71
N ILE A 130 4.87 -10.14 -21.57
CA ILE A 130 5.47 -9.00 -22.28
C ILE A 130 5.55 -9.36 -23.77
N ALA A 131 4.90 -8.55 -24.58
CA ALA A 131 5.02 -8.61 -26.04
C ALA A 131 6.03 -7.57 -26.53
N MET A 132 6.81 -7.93 -27.53
CA MET A 132 7.81 -7.07 -28.18
C MET A 132 8.76 -6.37 -27.18
N PRO A 133 9.51 -7.12 -26.35
CA PRO A 133 10.29 -6.55 -25.24
C PRO A 133 11.34 -5.52 -25.68
N ASP A 134 11.93 -5.66 -26.84
CA ASP A 134 12.98 -4.79 -27.38
C ASP A 134 12.44 -3.67 -28.32
N ASN A 135 11.12 -3.52 -28.42
CA ASN A 135 10.49 -2.56 -29.32
C ASN A 135 9.92 -1.36 -28.53
N PRO A 136 9.92 -0.14 -29.11
CA PRO A 136 9.21 1.00 -28.54
C PRO A 136 7.71 0.76 -28.29
N ASN A 137 7.14 -0.24 -28.96
CA ASN A 137 5.75 -0.68 -28.78
C ASN A 137 5.61 -1.81 -27.73
N LYS A 138 6.61 -2.02 -26.86
CA LYS A 138 6.56 -2.97 -25.76
C LYS A 138 5.20 -2.88 -25.06
N THR A 139 4.51 -4.01 -24.99
CA THR A 139 3.24 -4.15 -24.30
C THR A 139 3.39 -5.15 -23.16
N GLY A 140 3.06 -4.74 -21.96
CA GLY A 140 3.05 -5.60 -20.78
C GLY A 140 1.63 -5.89 -20.33
N LEU A 141 1.35 -7.13 -19.91
CA LEU A 141 0.16 -7.49 -19.16
C LEU A 141 0.61 -8.15 -17.86
N PHE A 142 0.04 -7.73 -16.76
CA PHE A 142 0.30 -8.31 -15.45
C PHE A 142 -1.01 -8.73 -14.78
N PHE A 143 -1.03 -9.95 -14.26
CA PHE A 143 -2.13 -10.51 -13.49
C PHE A 143 -1.59 -11.12 -12.20
N ALA A 144 -2.20 -10.79 -11.07
CA ALA A 144 -1.90 -11.41 -9.79
C ALA A 144 -3.16 -11.56 -8.93
N GLY A 145 -3.18 -12.60 -8.12
CA GLY A 145 -4.20 -12.80 -7.13
C GLY A 145 -3.71 -13.64 -5.97
N TYR A 146 -4.47 -13.62 -4.89
CA TYR A 146 -4.20 -14.30 -3.65
C TYR A 146 -5.44 -15.06 -3.15
N PHE A 147 -5.27 -15.93 -2.16
CA PHE A 147 -6.35 -16.77 -1.64
C PHE A 147 -7.04 -16.15 -0.41
N ARG A 148 -7.31 -14.83 -0.49
CA ARG A 148 -7.94 -14.04 0.60
C ARG A 148 -9.45 -13.86 0.45
N GLY A 149 -10.08 -14.54 -0.51
CA GLY A 149 -11.52 -14.60 -0.63
C GLY A 149 -12.13 -15.48 0.46
N GLU A 150 -13.46 -15.52 0.53
CA GLU A 150 -14.19 -16.37 1.45
C GLU A 150 -13.77 -17.85 1.25
N ASN A 151 -13.53 -18.56 2.35
CA ASN A 151 -13.09 -19.96 2.35
C ASN A 151 -11.86 -20.23 1.46
N TYR A 152 -10.83 -19.38 1.53
CA TYR A 152 -9.65 -19.44 0.66
C TYR A 152 -9.96 -19.21 -0.82
N GLY A 153 -11.10 -18.57 -1.14
CA GLY A 153 -11.44 -18.20 -2.50
C GLY A 153 -10.38 -17.28 -3.14
N PHE A 154 -10.20 -17.44 -4.43
CA PHE A 154 -9.27 -16.61 -5.19
C PHE A 154 -9.79 -15.16 -5.30
N LYS A 155 -8.95 -14.18 -4.99
CA LYS A 155 -9.26 -12.75 -5.09
C LYS A 155 -8.20 -12.05 -5.93
N MET A 156 -8.63 -11.37 -7.00
CA MET A 156 -7.75 -10.59 -7.86
C MET A 156 -7.07 -9.47 -7.07
N GLN A 157 -5.77 -9.33 -7.25
CA GLN A 157 -4.94 -8.33 -6.62
C GLN A 157 -4.49 -7.25 -7.61
N HIS A 158 -4.05 -7.68 -8.79
CA HIS A 158 -3.69 -6.82 -9.91
C HIS A 158 -4.14 -7.45 -11.21
N PHE A 159 -4.62 -6.62 -12.12
CA PHE A 159 -4.83 -6.96 -13.52
C PHE A 159 -4.73 -5.69 -14.35
N TYR A 160 -3.62 -5.52 -15.07
CA TYR A 160 -3.43 -4.32 -15.88
C TYR A 160 -2.62 -4.59 -17.16
N ILE A 161 -2.76 -3.66 -18.10
CA ILE A 161 -1.98 -3.59 -19.32
C ILE A 161 -1.14 -2.32 -19.29
N LYS A 162 0.11 -2.42 -19.72
CA LYS A 162 1.04 -1.29 -19.92
C LYS A 162 1.37 -1.13 -21.39
N TYR A 163 1.32 0.10 -21.90
CA TYR A 163 1.73 0.45 -23.24
C TYR A 163 2.20 1.90 -23.32
N ARG A 164 3.44 2.14 -23.72
CA ARG A 164 4.01 3.49 -23.93
C ARG A 164 3.75 4.48 -22.80
N GLY A 165 4.01 4.09 -21.57
CA GLY A 165 3.77 4.92 -20.38
C GLY A 165 2.33 4.91 -19.88
N LEU A 166 1.36 4.47 -20.67
CA LEU A 166 0.00 4.21 -20.23
C LEU A 166 -0.07 2.90 -19.44
N LYS A 167 -0.83 2.90 -18.35
CA LYS A 167 -1.22 1.71 -17.59
C LYS A 167 -2.72 1.77 -17.32
N PHE A 168 -3.44 0.75 -17.72
CA PHE A 168 -4.89 0.63 -17.53
C PHE A 168 -5.25 -0.70 -16.91
N GLY A 169 -6.10 -0.70 -15.88
CA GLY A 169 -6.62 -1.90 -15.24
C GLY A 169 -6.83 -1.74 -13.75
N TYR A 170 -7.02 -2.86 -13.05
CA TYR A 170 -7.18 -2.90 -11.59
C TYR A 170 -5.82 -3.00 -10.93
N THR A 171 -5.43 -1.97 -10.21
CA THR A 171 -4.15 -1.90 -9.49
C THR A 171 -4.18 -0.73 -8.49
N HIS A 172 -3.07 -0.48 -7.80
CA HIS A 172 -2.94 0.69 -6.93
C HIS A 172 -3.17 2.00 -7.69
N SER A 173 -3.88 2.92 -7.05
CA SER A 173 -4.00 4.32 -7.45
C SER A 173 -2.61 4.98 -7.61
N ALA A 174 -2.52 5.99 -8.46
CA ALA A 174 -1.32 6.83 -8.53
C ALA A 174 -1.06 7.61 -7.22
N PHE A 175 -2.04 7.75 -6.34
CA PHE A 175 -1.86 8.34 -5.01
C PHE A 175 -1.14 7.41 -4.03
N THR A 176 -1.11 6.09 -4.26
CA THR A 176 -0.39 5.10 -3.45
C THR A 176 1.11 5.08 -3.78
N ASP A 177 1.96 5.05 -2.75
CA ASP A 177 3.40 4.87 -2.88
C ASP A 177 3.92 3.74 -2.01
N ASN A 178 4.18 2.59 -2.62
CA ASN A 178 4.71 1.41 -1.94
C ASN A 178 6.25 1.38 -1.87
N ASP A 179 6.95 2.34 -2.50
CA ASP A 179 8.41 2.44 -2.46
C ASP A 179 8.91 3.07 -1.15
N ALA A 180 8.01 3.67 -0.39
CA ALA A 180 8.33 4.38 0.85
C ALA A 180 7.89 3.66 2.13
N VAL A 181 7.72 2.32 2.09
CA VAL A 181 7.29 1.49 3.22
C VAL A 181 8.21 0.29 3.37
N PRO A 182 8.71 -0.05 4.58
CA PRO A 182 9.50 -1.26 4.81
C PRO A 182 8.64 -2.52 4.69
N PHE A 183 9.30 -3.67 4.61
CA PHE A 183 8.61 -4.96 4.59
C PHE A 183 8.03 -5.30 5.98
N THR A 184 6.81 -5.88 5.98
CA THR A 184 6.14 -6.46 7.16
C THR A 184 5.69 -7.88 6.85
N ILE A 185 5.64 -8.74 7.88
CA ILE A 185 5.00 -10.08 7.76
C ILE A 185 3.49 -9.90 7.80
N ASP A 186 3.00 -8.96 8.57
CA ASP A 186 1.63 -8.49 8.52
C ASP A 186 1.28 -8.01 7.09
N GLU A 187 0.24 -8.57 6.52
CA GLU A 187 -0.19 -8.29 5.14
C GLU A 187 -0.85 -6.91 4.98
N GLN A 188 -1.34 -6.31 6.07
CA GLN A 188 -1.82 -4.94 6.09
C GLN A 188 -0.67 -3.95 5.92
N GLY A 189 0.41 -4.11 6.71
CA GLY A 189 1.52 -3.18 6.74
C GLY A 189 1.21 -1.87 7.46
N ALA A 190 1.87 -0.78 7.06
CA ALA A 190 1.74 0.51 7.71
C ALA A 190 0.30 1.04 7.68
N SER A 191 -0.38 1.09 8.81
CA SER A 191 -1.76 1.57 8.94
C SER A 191 -1.94 3.00 8.39
N GLY A 192 -0.91 3.84 8.51
CA GLY A 192 -0.91 5.24 8.05
C GLY A 192 -0.47 5.45 6.60
N GLN A 193 -0.19 4.40 5.83
CA GLN A 193 0.11 4.57 4.40
C GLN A 193 -1.17 4.82 3.58
N VAL A 194 -1.00 5.48 2.44
CA VAL A 194 -2.04 5.49 1.41
C VAL A 194 -1.96 4.18 0.63
N SER A 195 -3.04 3.39 0.66
CA SER A 195 -3.12 2.10 -0.04
C SER A 195 -4.53 1.89 -0.57
N PHE A 196 -4.72 2.20 -1.84
CA PHE A 196 -6.01 2.06 -2.50
C PHE A 196 -5.86 1.39 -3.86
N LYS A 197 -6.63 0.33 -4.09
CA LYS A 197 -6.69 -0.40 -5.37
C LYS A 197 -8.03 -0.17 -6.03
N THR A 198 -8.00 0.17 -7.30
CA THR A 198 -9.19 0.41 -8.10
C THR A 198 -8.89 0.18 -9.58
N VAL A 199 -9.91 0.16 -10.42
CA VAL A 199 -9.72 0.28 -11.87
C VAL A 199 -9.28 1.71 -12.16
N ASN A 200 -8.13 1.86 -12.82
CA ASN A 200 -7.55 3.17 -13.08
C ASN A 200 -6.86 3.21 -14.45
N LEU A 201 -6.70 4.43 -14.95
CA LEU A 201 -5.86 4.76 -16.08
C LEU A 201 -4.77 5.72 -15.61
N MET A 202 -3.52 5.40 -15.87
CA MET A 202 -2.38 6.25 -15.50
C MET A 202 -1.50 6.47 -16.71
N TRP A 203 -0.97 7.68 -16.83
CA TRP A 203 0.08 8.03 -17.78
C TRP A 203 1.30 8.50 -17.03
N THR A 204 2.42 7.78 -17.20
CA THR A 204 3.70 8.09 -16.58
C THR A 204 4.67 8.60 -17.63
N GLN A 205 5.25 9.77 -17.39
CA GLN A 205 6.24 10.43 -18.23
C GLN A 205 7.57 10.53 -17.51
N PRO A 206 8.65 9.90 -18.01
CA PRO A 206 10.01 10.20 -17.58
C PRO A 206 10.39 11.65 -17.96
N LEU A 207 10.94 12.41 -17.01
CA LEU A 207 11.37 13.79 -17.17
C LEU A 207 12.91 13.89 -17.29
N GLY A 208 13.62 12.77 -17.14
CA GLY A 208 15.07 12.69 -17.16
C GLY A 208 15.73 12.93 -15.79
N LYS A 209 17.02 12.58 -15.68
CA LYS A 209 17.83 12.76 -14.44
C LYS A 209 17.18 12.17 -13.18
N GLY A 210 16.48 11.02 -13.30
CA GLY A 210 15.79 10.38 -12.18
C GLY A 210 14.41 10.95 -11.86
N PHE A 211 13.96 12.02 -12.54
CA PHE A 211 12.63 12.59 -12.37
C PHE A 211 11.60 11.91 -13.27
N SER A 212 10.39 11.73 -12.75
CA SER A 212 9.23 11.28 -13.50
C SER A 212 7.96 11.90 -12.90
N ALA A 213 6.89 11.94 -13.71
CA ALA A 213 5.59 12.39 -13.29
C ALA A 213 4.50 11.45 -13.78
N THR A 214 3.40 11.34 -13.05
CA THR A 214 2.22 10.56 -13.43
C THR A 214 0.96 11.38 -13.22
N LEU A 215 0.04 11.25 -14.16
CA LEU A 215 -1.33 11.68 -14.02
C LEU A 215 -2.21 10.43 -14.08
N GLY A 216 -3.18 10.32 -13.16
CA GLY A 216 -4.10 9.19 -13.07
C GLY A 216 -5.57 9.60 -13.16
N LEU A 217 -6.41 8.63 -13.49
CA LEU A 217 -7.86 8.68 -13.35
C LEU A 217 -8.27 7.40 -12.63
N ASP A 218 -8.76 7.52 -11.41
CA ASP A 218 -9.27 6.40 -10.61
C ASP A 218 -10.79 6.27 -10.79
N ALA A 219 -11.30 5.05 -10.83
CA ALA A 219 -12.73 4.82 -10.82
C ALA A 219 -13.36 5.52 -9.61
N PRO A 220 -14.51 6.21 -9.81
CA PRO A 220 -15.13 7.00 -8.75
C PRO A 220 -15.65 6.08 -7.64
N SER A 221 -15.42 6.47 -6.39
CA SER A 221 -15.83 5.73 -5.20
C SER A 221 -16.17 6.69 -4.07
N ILE A 222 -16.89 6.23 -3.06
CA ILE A 222 -17.16 6.95 -1.81
C ILE A 222 -17.31 5.92 -0.68
N ASP A 223 -16.75 6.24 0.46
CA ASP A 223 -16.90 5.46 1.70
C ASP A 223 -17.56 6.36 2.76
N MET A 224 -18.87 6.27 2.88
CA MET A 224 -19.65 7.11 3.78
C MET A 224 -20.73 6.32 4.52
N ALA A 225 -21.00 6.69 5.77
CA ALA A 225 -22.18 6.25 6.47
C ALA A 225 -23.40 6.92 5.83
N GLY A 226 -24.38 6.11 5.44
CA GLY A 226 -25.68 6.61 5.02
C GLY A 226 -26.69 6.41 6.14
N ASP A 227 -27.32 7.48 6.59
CA ASP A 227 -28.61 7.38 7.26
C ASP A 227 -29.69 7.64 6.22
N SER A 228 -30.51 6.62 5.93
CA SER A 228 -31.54 6.71 4.91
C SER A 228 -32.58 7.85 5.16
N ALA A 229 -32.62 8.40 6.38
CA ALA A 229 -33.47 9.54 6.72
C ALA A 229 -32.86 10.91 6.36
N THR A 230 -31.52 11.01 6.36
CA THR A 230 -30.81 12.29 6.17
C THR A 230 -30.02 12.35 4.86
N PHE A 231 -29.12 11.44 4.61
CA PHE A 231 -28.37 11.36 3.35
C PHE A 231 -27.93 9.93 3.02
N VAL A 232 -27.81 9.64 1.74
CA VAL A 232 -27.38 8.32 1.23
C VAL A 232 -26.32 8.49 0.14
N SER A 233 -25.46 7.49 0.00
CA SER A 233 -24.54 7.42 -1.12
C SER A 233 -25.29 7.25 -2.43
N VAL A 234 -24.79 7.86 -3.50
CA VAL A 234 -25.30 7.69 -4.87
C VAL A 234 -24.19 7.18 -5.77
N ASN A 235 -24.59 6.74 -6.97
CA ASN A 235 -23.61 6.36 -7.99
C ASN A 235 -22.67 7.53 -8.29
N GLN A 236 -21.38 7.34 -8.00
CA GLN A 236 -20.36 8.33 -8.27
C GLN A 236 -20.12 8.44 -9.78
N ARG A 237 -19.98 9.66 -10.30
CA ARG A 237 -19.91 9.93 -11.76
C ARG A 237 -18.59 10.54 -12.19
N VAL A 238 -17.83 11.13 -11.27
CA VAL A 238 -16.61 11.87 -11.56
C VAL A 238 -15.42 11.06 -11.06
N PRO A 239 -14.50 10.64 -11.96
CA PRO A 239 -13.27 9.96 -11.56
C PRO A 239 -12.43 10.84 -10.61
N ALA A 240 -11.74 10.21 -9.66
CA ALA A 240 -10.72 10.91 -8.90
C ALA A 240 -9.46 11.09 -9.77
N ILE A 241 -8.76 12.20 -9.56
CA ILE A 241 -7.59 12.61 -10.34
C ILE A 241 -6.37 12.63 -9.43
N PRO A 242 -5.69 11.49 -9.22
CA PRO A 242 -4.41 11.45 -8.55
C PRO A 242 -3.27 11.86 -9.51
N LEU A 243 -2.27 12.53 -8.96
CA LEU A 243 -1.05 12.90 -9.68
C LEU A 243 0.16 12.83 -8.76
N TRP A 244 1.34 12.63 -9.32
CA TRP A 244 2.58 12.75 -8.58
C TRP A 244 3.75 13.20 -9.45
N VAL A 245 4.75 13.79 -8.77
CA VAL A 245 6.10 14.01 -9.27
C VAL A 245 7.07 13.31 -8.32
N GLN A 246 8.01 12.55 -8.86
CA GLN A 246 8.99 11.84 -8.06
C GLN A 246 10.40 12.02 -8.61
N TYR A 247 11.35 11.96 -7.71
CA TYR A 247 12.75 11.72 -7.98
C TYR A 247 13.12 10.33 -7.44
N SER A 248 13.79 9.51 -8.26
CA SER A 248 14.24 8.19 -7.85
C SER A 248 15.57 7.86 -8.50
N ASN A 249 16.50 7.36 -7.69
CA ASN A 249 17.77 6.76 -8.12
C ASN A 249 18.06 5.52 -7.27
N ASP A 250 19.25 4.96 -7.34
CA ASP A 250 19.63 3.73 -6.62
C ASP A 250 19.71 3.91 -5.10
N VAL A 251 19.79 5.14 -4.60
CA VAL A 251 20.01 5.47 -3.19
C VAL A 251 18.78 6.11 -2.55
N ALA A 252 18.00 6.87 -3.31
CA ALA A 252 16.92 7.69 -2.77
C ALA A 252 15.70 7.68 -3.70
N HIS A 253 14.53 7.72 -3.08
CA HIS A 253 13.25 7.93 -3.69
C HIS A 253 12.50 9.00 -2.90
N VAL A 254 11.98 10.02 -3.58
CA VAL A 254 11.14 11.06 -2.98
C VAL A 254 9.98 11.32 -3.92
N ARG A 255 8.76 11.26 -3.41
CA ARG A 255 7.54 11.51 -4.18
C ARG A 255 6.64 12.51 -3.49
N LEU A 256 6.22 13.53 -4.23
CA LEU A 256 5.13 14.43 -3.89
C LEU A 256 3.91 14.04 -4.70
N SER A 257 2.82 13.70 -4.03
CA SER A 257 1.57 13.29 -4.66
C SER A 257 0.43 14.22 -4.25
N GLY A 258 -0.51 14.43 -5.16
CA GLY A 258 -1.76 15.14 -4.92
C GLY A 258 -2.93 14.35 -5.47
N MET A 259 -4.13 14.64 -4.97
CA MET A 259 -5.37 14.04 -5.46
C MET A 259 -6.51 15.03 -5.32
N MET A 260 -7.41 15.03 -6.31
CA MET A 260 -8.71 15.71 -6.26
C MET A 260 -9.81 14.70 -6.61
N ARG A 261 -10.94 14.79 -5.90
CA ARG A 261 -12.11 13.93 -6.13
C ARG A 261 -13.40 14.66 -5.83
N VAL A 262 -14.49 14.23 -6.45
CA VAL A 262 -15.84 14.71 -6.17
C VAL A 262 -16.60 13.61 -5.47
N LEU A 263 -17.13 13.91 -4.26
CA LEU A 263 -17.92 13.01 -3.44
C LEU A 263 -19.38 13.38 -3.61
N GLN A 264 -20.17 12.49 -4.19
CA GLN A 264 -21.56 12.74 -4.51
C GLN A 264 -22.49 11.98 -3.54
N TYR A 265 -23.43 12.69 -2.94
CA TYR A 265 -24.45 12.09 -2.08
C TYR A 265 -25.82 12.70 -2.35
N ARG A 266 -26.87 12.03 -1.93
CA ARG A 266 -28.22 12.54 -1.98
C ARG A 266 -28.64 13.04 -0.61
N ASP A 267 -29.03 14.29 -0.54
CA ASP A 267 -29.71 14.92 0.58
C ASP A 267 -31.19 14.46 0.54
N MET A 268 -31.57 13.67 1.54
CA MET A 268 -32.92 13.11 1.63
C MET A 268 -33.96 14.11 2.17
N ILE A 269 -33.51 15.19 2.81
CA ILE A 269 -34.35 16.25 3.31
C ILE A 269 -34.73 17.21 2.18
N ALA A 270 -33.71 17.73 1.49
CA ALA A 270 -33.93 18.63 0.36
C ALA A 270 -34.24 17.88 -0.96
N GLN A 271 -34.23 16.55 -0.96
CA GLN A 271 -34.53 15.68 -2.10
C GLN A 271 -33.65 15.99 -3.34
N CYS A 272 -32.40 16.41 -3.14
CA CYS A 272 -31.49 16.77 -4.22
C CYS A 272 -30.12 16.07 -4.06
N ASN A 273 -29.38 15.94 -5.16
CA ASN A 273 -28.00 15.45 -5.12
C ASN A 273 -27.05 16.62 -4.83
N ARG A 274 -26.11 16.37 -3.93
CA ARG A 274 -25.06 17.31 -3.55
C ARG A 274 -23.67 16.76 -3.88
N ASN A 275 -22.72 17.66 -4.02
CA ASN A 275 -21.33 17.34 -4.28
C ASN A 275 -20.44 17.99 -3.23
N LEU A 276 -19.46 17.24 -2.73
CA LEU A 276 -18.37 17.74 -1.90
C LEU A 276 -17.05 17.56 -2.66
N MET A 277 -16.13 18.50 -2.47
CA MET A 277 -14.77 18.37 -2.98
C MET A 277 -13.92 17.63 -1.93
N GLY A 278 -13.36 16.50 -2.33
CA GLY A 278 -12.30 15.82 -1.59
C GLY A 278 -10.94 16.14 -2.22
N TRP A 279 -9.91 16.22 -1.40
CA TRP A 279 -8.53 16.42 -1.85
C TRP A 279 -7.53 15.82 -0.87
N GLY A 280 -6.34 15.50 -1.36
CA GLY A 280 -5.23 15.02 -0.53
C GLY A 280 -3.89 15.45 -1.08
N ALA A 281 -2.92 15.62 -0.18
CA ALA A 281 -1.52 15.83 -0.48
C ALA A 281 -0.66 14.89 0.35
N GLN A 282 0.33 14.26 -0.29
CA GLN A 282 1.20 13.27 0.33
C GLN A 282 2.65 13.54 -0.04
N LEU A 283 3.54 13.40 0.93
CA LEU A 283 4.98 13.37 0.74
C LEU A 283 5.50 12.05 1.28
N THR A 284 6.23 11.32 0.43
CA THR A 284 6.86 10.05 0.78
C THR A 284 8.32 10.05 0.37
N ALA A 285 9.14 9.33 1.12
CA ALA A 285 10.54 9.18 0.81
C ALA A 285 11.07 7.83 1.31
N SER A 286 12.04 7.30 0.59
CA SER A 286 12.96 6.28 1.10
C SER A 286 14.39 6.61 0.71
N CYS A 287 15.35 6.26 1.55
CA CYS A 287 16.76 6.43 1.24
C CYS A 287 17.60 5.29 1.85
N ARG A 288 18.73 5.03 1.22
CA ARG A 288 19.74 4.05 1.67
C ARG A 288 21.03 4.77 2.05
N PRO A 289 21.10 5.36 3.26
CA PRO A 289 22.29 6.11 3.70
C PRO A 289 23.51 5.23 3.90
N LEU A 290 23.31 3.93 4.14
CA LEU A 290 24.37 2.91 4.25
C LEU A 290 24.01 1.72 3.37
N PRO A 291 24.98 0.94 2.87
CA PRO A 291 24.72 -0.18 1.95
C PRO A 291 23.70 -1.22 2.47
N ARG A 292 23.54 -1.32 3.78
CA ARG A 292 22.68 -2.30 4.45
C ARG A 292 21.51 -1.68 5.23
N LEU A 293 21.31 -0.37 5.16
CA LEU A 293 20.27 0.32 5.92
C LEU A 293 19.43 1.16 4.99
N SER A 294 18.12 0.88 4.94
CA SER A 294 17.12 1.70 4.27
C SER A 294 16.21 2.37 5.28
N ILE A 295 15.89 3.62 5.04
CA ILE A 295 15.00 4.44 5.86
C ILE A 295 13.79 4.82 5.02
N TYR A 296 12.61 4.74 5.60
CA TYR A 296 11.33 5.01 4.95
C TYR A 296 10.53 6.03 5.77
N ALA A 297 9.84 6.94 5.09
CA ALA A 297 8.93 7.88 5.75
C ALA A 297 7.84 8.33 4.78
N GLY A 298 6.67 8.63 5.32
CA GLY A 298 5.57 9.21 4.58
C GLY A 298 4.60 9.95 5.48
N ALA A 299 3.95 10.96 4.91
CA ALA A 299 2.88 11.69 5.55
C ALA A 299 1.86 12.12 4.52
N VAL A 300 0.58 12.06 4.88
CA VAL A 300 -0.55 12.51 4.07
C VAL A 300 -1.47 13.38 4.91
N TYR A 301 -2.07 14.36 4.26
CA TYR A 301 -3.17 15.16 4.79
C TYR A 301 -4.18 15.42 3.68
N GLY A 302 -5.47 15.38 4.04
CA GLY A 302 -6.53 15.71 3.10
C GLY A 302 -7.92 15.67 3.74
N GLN A 303 -8.94 15.89 2.92
CA GLN A 303 -10.35 15.84 3.29
C GLN A 303 -11.09 14.94 2.32
N GLY A 304 -11.95 14.05 2.87
CA GLY A 304 -12.70 13.09 2.06
C GLY A 304 -11.78 12.08 1.36
N ILE A 305 -10.72 11.64 2.03
CA ILE A 305 -9.75 10.64 1.56
C ILE A 305 -9.69 9.42 2.48
N GLY A 306 -10.67 9.22 3.34
CA GLY A 306 -10.73 8.12 4.29
C GLY A 306 -10.55 6.76 3.63
N ASN A 307 -11.16 6.57 2.46
CA ASN A 307 -11.05 5.34 1.68
C ASN A 307 -9.65 5.07 1.09
N TYR A 308 -8.78 6.08 1.01
CA TYR A 308 -7.42 5.96 0.48
C TYR A 308 -6.37 5.68 1.57
N VAL A 309 -6.62 6.08 2.82
CA VAL A 309 -5.73 5.81 3.95
C VAL A 309 -6.07 4.43 4.51
N GLN A 310 -5.08 3.57 4.64
CA GLN A 310 -5.26 2.14 4.85
C GLN A 310 -6.10 1.80 6.10
N ASP A 311 -5.82 2.40 7.24
CA ASP A 311 -6.51 2.09 8.50
C ASP A 311 -7.92 2.71 8.59
N SER A 312 -8.21 3.76 7.82
CA SER A 312 -9.54 4.40 7.78
C SER A 312 -10.45 3.88 6.66
N SER A 313 -9.92 3.09 5.73
CA SER A 313 -10.68 2.52 4.62
C SER A 313 -11.71 1.50 5.11
N GLY A 314 -12.95 1.60 4.62
CA GLY A 314 -14.06 0.73 5.02
C GLY A 314 -14.77 1.13 6.31
N TRP A 315 -14.37 2.25 6.94
CA TRP A 315 -15.00 2.78 8.14
C TRP A 315 -15.96 3.94 7.89
N GLN A 316 -16.32 4.17 6.62
CA GLN A 316 -17.28 5.18 6.19
C GLN A 316 -16.87 6.63 6.53
N LEU A 317 -15.58 6.91 6.39
CA LEU A 317 -14.92 8.14 6.85
C LEU A 317 -14.58 9.14 5.74
N ASP A 318 -15.17 9.03 4.54
CA ASP A 318 -15.01 10.06 3.51
C ASP A 318 -15.88 11.28 3.80
N VAL A 319 -17.13 11.04 4.25
CA VAL A 319 -18.13 12.09 4.47
C VAL A 319 -18.86 11.86 5.79
N ILE A 320 -19.00 12.93 6.57
CA ILE A 320 -19.70 12.94 7.87
C ILE A 320 -20.82 14.00 7.81
N GLY A 321 -22.02 13.67 8.33
CA GLY A 321 -23.14 14.59 8.43
C GLY A 321 -22.94 15.69 9.47
N ASP A 322 -23.68 16.79 9.34
CA ASP A 322 -23.77 17.85 10.34
C ASP A 322 -24.69 17.43 11.50
N SER A 323 -24.37 17.85 12.74
CA SER A 323 -25.18 17.57 13.93
C SER A 323 -26.44 18.42 14.05
N ASP A 324 -26.41 19.65 13.55
CA ASP A 324 -27.45 20.66 13.69
C ASP A 324 -28.29 20.82 12.41
N ASP A 325 -27.62 20.78 11.24
CA ASP A 325 -28.27 20.82 9.93
C ASP A 325 -28.17 19.47 9.22
N LEU A 326 -29.18 18.64 9.41
CA LEU A 326 -29.24 17.29 8.85
C LEU A 326 -29.21 17.24 7.31
N SER A 327 -29.31 18.39 6.63
CA SER A 327 -29.15 18.48 5.16
C SER A 327 -27.71 18.73 4.71
N GLN A 328 -26.79 18.97 5.65
CA GLN A 328 -25.37 19.23 5.36
C GLN A 328 -24.48 18.06 5.73
N ALA A 329 -23.39 17.94 4.98
CA ALA A 329 -22.31 16.98 5.25
C ALA A 329 -20.95 17.60 4.90
N TYR A 330 -19.90 17.05 5.51
CA TYR A 330 -18.53 17.52 5.37
C TYR A 330 -17.62 16.40 4.89
N ALA A 331 -16.67 16.73 4.02
CA ALA A 331 -15.54 15.86 3.73
C ALA A 331 -14.63 15.79 4.97
N LEU A 332 -14.48 14.62 5.59
CA LEU A 332 -13.73 14.47 6.84
C LEU A 332 -12.24 14.75 6.64
N PRO A 333 -11.63 15.67 7.40
CA PRO A 333 -10.19 15.87 7.39
C PRO A 333 -9.47 14.73 8.11
N ILE A 334 -8.43 14.17 7.44
CA ILE A 334 -7.60 13.08 7.95
C ILE A 334 -6.14 13.41 7.72
N TRP A 335 -5.29 13.09 8.70
CA TRP A 335 -3.86 13.00 8.48
C TRP A 335 -3.33 11.66 8.93
N SER A 336 -2.29 11.20 8.26
CA SER A 336 -1.54 10.03 8.69
C SER A 336 -0.06 10.17 8.40
N CYS A 337 0.73 9.37 9.09
CA CYS A 337 2.16 9.27 8.84
C CYS A 337 2.68 7.86 9.15
N HIS A 338 3.83 7.55 8.56
CA HIS A 338 4.61 6.36 8.88
C HIS A 338 6.10 6.67 8.80
N ALA A 339 6.88 5.90 9.56
CA ALA A 339 8.33 5.91 9.48
C ALA A 339 8.85 4.50 9.79
N GLY A 340 9.87 4.07 9.05
CA GLY A 340 10.41 2.73 9.23
C GLY A 340 11.86 2.60 8.80
N LEU A 341 12.44 1.48 9.22
CA LEU A 341 13.83 1.10 8.95
C LEU A 341 13.84 -0.34 8.43
N GLU A 342 14.71 -0.60 7.48
CA GLU A 342 15.02 -1.94 6.99
C GLU A 342 16.55 -2.11 7.04
N TRP A 343 17.01 -3.10 7.78
CA TRP A 343 18.42 -3.35 8.03
C TRP A 343 18.79 -4.77 7.61
N ASP A 344 19.62 -4.89 6.58
CA ASP A 344 20.26 -6.14 6.17
C ASP A 344 21.44 -6.44 7.11
N ILE A 345 21.16 -7.11 8.26
CA ILE A 345 22.18 -7.50 9.26
C ILE A 345 23.25 -8.38 8.60
N SER A 346 22.81 -9.28 7.71
CA SER A 346 23.67 -10.13 6.89
C SER A 346 22.98 -10.41 5.54
N GLU A 347 23.62 -11.15 4.64
CA GLU A 347 23.02 -11.60 3.37
C GLU A 347 21.76 -12.47 3.58
N LYS A 348 21.63 -13.11 4.75
CA LYS A 348 20.52 -14.01 5.08
C LYS A 348 19.56 -13.45 6.12
N LEU A 349 19.97 -12.46 6.90
CA LEU A 349 19.18 -11.96 8.02
C LEU A 349 18.86 -10.47 7.83
N GLN A 350 17.56 -10.13 7.81
CA GLN A 350 17.04 -8.78 7.71
C GLN A 350 16.16 -8.46 8.92
N ALA A 351 16.25 -7.25 9.44
CA ALA A 351 15.39 -6.73 10.49
C ALA A 351 14.64 -5.50 9.97
N ASN A 352 13.38 -5.38 10.33
CA ASN A 352 12.56 -4.23 9.99
C ASN A 352 11.87 -3.66 11.23
N LEU A 353 11.75 -2.34 11.26
CA LEU A 353 10.99 -1.59 12.26
C LEU A 353 10.06 -0.64 11.52
N LEU A 354 8.83 -0.51 12.00
CA LEU A 354 7.85 0.41 11.42
C LEU A 354 6.95 0.95 12.52
N TYR A 355 6.69 2.25 12.46
CA TYR A 355 5.64 2.91 13.23
C TYR A 355 4.76 3.71 12.29
N SER A 356 3.45 3.71 12.55
CA SER A 356 2.52 4.56 11.81
C SER A 356 1.35 5.03 12.68
N ARG A 357 0.72 6.12 12.25
CA ARG A 357 -0.43 6.71 12.93
C ARG A 357 -1.41 7.32 11.94
N VAL A 358 -2.70 7.15 12.22
CA VAL A 358 -3.82 7.79 11.53
C VAL A 358 -4.61 8.61 12.53
N ASN A 359 -5.14 9.77 12.12
CA ASN A 359 -5.99 10.60 12.95
C ASN A 359 -7.04 11.33 12.13
N CYS A 360 -8.30 11.11 12.45
CA CYS A 360 -9.47 11.80 11.94
C CYS A 360 -9.72 13.07 12.75
N LEU A 361 -9.95 14.20 12.08
CA LEU A 361 -10.12 15.51 12.70
C LEU A 361 -11.59 15.91 12.70
N TYR A 362 -12.32 15.47 13.72
CA TYR A 362 -13.70 15.85 13.91
C TYR A 362 -13.83 17.25 14.52
N ASP A 363 -14.79 18.03 14.08
CA ASP A 363 -15.20 19.28 14.72
C ASP A 363 -16.57 19.12 15.42
N ASN A 364 -16.98 20.13 16.18
CA ASN A 364 -18.19 20.07 17.00
C ASN A 364 -19.50 20.05 16.18
N ARG A 365 -19.43 20.32 14.87
CA ARG A 365 -20.60 20.31 13.98
C ARG A 365 -20.83 18.95 13.34
N MET A 366 -19.85 18.04 13.44
CA MET A 366 -19.95 16.72 12.85
C MET A 366 -20.77 15.77 13.73
N SER A 367 -21.75 15.10 13.13
CA SER A 367 -22.56 14.08 13.80
C SER A 367 -21.77 12.78 13.91
N VAL A 368 -21.24 12.53 15.09
CA VAL A 368 -20.31 11.40 15.35
C VAL A 368 -20.73 10.67 16.61
N SER A 369 -20.79 9.34 16.57
CA SER A 369 -21.03 8.53 17.77
C SER A 369 -19.73 8.34 18.57
N ASP A 370 -19.87 8.09 19.87
CA ASP A 370 -18.72 7.81 20.76
C ASP A 370 -17.88 6.61 20.33
N ALA A 371 -18.50 5.62 19.66
CA ALA A 371 -17.82 4.43 19.16
C ALA A 371 -17.07 4.65 17.84
N THR A 372 -17.29 5.78 17.14
CA THR A 372 -16.67 6.07 15.85
C THR A 372 -15.15 6.11 15.96
N TYR A 373 -14.45 5.52 15.01
CA TYR A 373 -13.00 5.53 14.93
C TYR A 373 -12.46 6.96 14.83
N ARG A 374 -11.52 7.31 15.71
CA ARG A 374 -10.85 8.62 15.74
C ARG A 374 -9.38 8.54 15.35
N SER A 375 -8.65 7.60 15.92
CA SER A 375 -7.23 7.44 15.60
C SER A 375 -6.76 6.01 15.82
N GLY A 376 -5.77 5.60 15.06
CA GLY A 376 -5.05 4.34 15.21
C GLY A 376 -3.55 4.55 15.23
N GLN A 377 -2.88 3.70 15.98
CA GLN A 377 -1.42 3.60 16.02
C GLN A 377 -1.03 2.16 15.73
N TYR A 378 0.07 2.00 15.03
CA TYR A 378 0.64 0.71 14.67
C TYR A 378 2.15 0.76 14.85
N ALA A 379 2.70 -0.26 15.48
CA ALA A 379 4.14 -0.46 15.58
C ALA A 379 4.46 -1.92 15.32
N THR A 380 5.48 -2.19 14.51
CA THR A 380 5.95 -3.55 14.24
C THR A 380 7.46 -3.64 14.22
N ALA A 381 7.94 -4.81 14.64
CA ALA A 381 9.34 -5.21 14.54
C ALA A 381 9.41 -6.65 14.05
N ASN A 382 10.21 -6.91 13.01
CA ASN A 382 10.36 -8.27 12.50
C ASN A 382 11.81 -8.64 12.18
N LEU A 383 12.02 -9.96 12.12
CA LEU A 383 13.24 -10.60 11.63
C LEU A 383 12.87 -11.58 10.54
N LEU A 384 13.57 -11.49 9.40
CA LEU A 384 13.42 -12.38 8.26
C LEU A 384 14.74 -13.11 8.02
N TYR A 385 14.66 -14.44 7.88
CA TYR A 385 15.79 -15.29 7.61
C TYR A 385 15.61 -16.02 6.26
N LYS A 386 16.53 -15.78 5.32
CA LYS A 386 16.61 -16.48 4.03
C LYS A 386 17.29 -17.83 4.24
N VAL A 387 16.51 -18.90 4.29
CA VAL A 387 17.05 -20.28 4.38
C VAL A 387 17.74 -20.66 3.07
N THR A 388 17.05 -20.40 1.96
CA THR A 388 17.54 -20.53 0.59
C THR A 388 17.10 -19.32 -0.24
N ASN A 389 17.43 -19.28 -1.54
CA ASN A 389 16.90 -18.24 -2.43
C ASN A 389 15.38 -18.28 -2.60
N PHE A 390 14.74 -19.41 -2.29
CA PHE A 390 13.30 -19.63 -2.45
C PHE A 390 12.55 -19.64 -1.13
N VAL A 391 13.22 -19.96 -0.01
CA VAL A 391 12.59 -20.18 1.29
C VAL A 391 12.96 -19.12 2.28
N LYS A 392 11.96 -18.46 2.84
CA LYS A 392 12.10 -17.44 3.89
C LYS A 392 11.32 -17.86 5.14
N LEU A 393 11.92 -17.64 6.30
CA LEU A 393 11.27 -17.70 7.60
C LEU A 393 11.20 -16.31 8.19
N GLY A 394 10.17 -16.04 8.97
CA GLY A 394 10.06 -14.76 9.63
C GLY A 394 9.35 -14.85 10.98
N VAL A 395 9.68 -13.92 11.87
CA VAL A 395 8.96 -13.66 13.09
C VAL A 395 8.71 -12.17 13.21
N GLU A 396 7.51 -11.79 13.66
CA GLU A 396 7.10 -10.38 13.78
C GLU A 396 6.30 -10.19 15.06
N TYR A 397 6.55 -9.08 15.73
CA TYR A 397 5.70 -8.55 16.78
C TYR A 397 4.99 -7.31 16.31
N ASN A 398 3.68 -7.26 16.48
CA ASN A 398 2.84 -6.12 16.19
C ASN A 398 2.18 -5.62 17.46
N TRP A 399 2.15 -4.32 17.63
CA TRP A 399 1.38 -3.59 18.62
C TRP A 399 0.48 -2.58 17.92
N GLY A 400 -0.76 -2.46 18.38
CA GLY A 400 -1.67 -1.46 17.87
C GLY A 400 -2.60 -0.91 18.94
N SER A 401 -3.09 0.30 18.68
CA SER A 401 -4.14 0.91 19.50
C SER A 401 -5.18 1.57 18.60
N ARG A 402 -6.44 1.48 19.03
CA ARG A 402 -7.59 2.19 18.48
C ARG A 402 -8.12 3.16 19.51
N GLN A 403 -8.35 4.39 19.10
CA GLN A 403 -9.07 5.36 19.92
C GLN A 403 -10.38 5.72 19.23
N SER A 404 -11.48 5.64 19.98
CA SER A 404 -12.80 6.10 19.54
C SER A 404 -12.98 7.60 19.77
N TYR A 405 -14.03 8.19 19.19
CA TYR A 405 -14.39 9.59 19.41
C TYR A 405 -14.72 9.87 20.88
N GLY A 406 -15.43 8.97 21.56
CA GLY A 406 -15.70 9.00 23.01
C GLY A 406 -14.49 8.76 23.91
N ARG A 407 -13.25 8.73 23.33
CA ARG A 407 -11.97 8.59 24.03
C ARG A 407 -11.67 7.22 24.62
N GLN A 408 -12.46 6.19 24.34
CA GLN A 408 -12.10 4.82 24.66
C GLN A 408 -10.83 4.43 23.87
N ILE A 409 -9.91 3.75 24.52
CA ILE A 409 -8.66 3.27 23.91
C ILE A 409 -8.57 1.77 24.13
N ASP A 410 -8.46 1.04 23.02
CA ASP A 410 -8.30 -0.40 22.98
C ASP A 410 -6.91 -0.74 22.44
N HIS A 411 -6.29 -1.83 22.92
CA HIS A 411 -4.93 -2.23 22.57
C HIS A 411 -4.86 -3.71 22.24
N ALA A 412 -4.27 -4.03 21.10
CA ALA A 412 -4.00 -5.41 20.71
C ALA A 412 -2.51 -5.63 20.46
N ASN A 413 -2.10 -6.88 20.63
CA ASN A 413 -0.74 -7.35 20.39
C ASN A 413 -0.79 -8.65 19.60
N ARG A 414 0.18 -8.85 18.72
CA ARG A 414 0.33 -10.08 17.95
C ARG A 414 1.79 -10.47 17.85
N VAL A 415 2.08 -11.73 18.12
CA VAL A 415 3.30 -12.39 17.65
C VAL A 415 2.94 -13.29 16.49
N GLN A 416 3.62 -13.14 15.36
CA GLN A 416 3.35 -14.01 14.21
C GLN A 416 4.63 -14.58 13.61
N CYS A 417 4.51 -15.76 13.02
CA CYS A 417 5.58 -16.44 12.29
C CYS A 417 5.16 -16.62 10.82
N LEU A 418 6.13 -16.54 9.93
CA LEU A 418 5.97 -16.73 8.50
C LEU A 418 6.87 -17.86 8.02
N PHE A 419 6.31 -18.75 7.20
CA PHE A 419 7.02 -19.62 6.28
C PHE A 419 6.60 -19.25 4.86
N SER A 420 7.56 -18.89 4.01
CA SER A 420 7.29 -18.46 2.64
C SER A 420 8.19 -19.19 1.65
N VAL A 421 7.59 -19.66 0.55
CA VAL A 421 8.29 -20.27 -0.59
C VAL A 421 7.91 -19.51 -1.85
N GLU A 422 8.91 -18.90 -2.49
CA GLU A 422 8.77 -18.19 -3.77
C GLU A 422 9.22 -19.08 -4.92
N ILE A 423 8.38 -19.21 -5.97
CA ILE A 423 8.64 -19.98 -7.20
C ILE A 423 8.28 -19.18 -8.44
#